data_678ff9153f4dcc6cc6ae76f27687f547
#
_entry.id   678ff9153f4dcc6cc6ae76f27687f547
#
_cell.length_a   1.000
_cell.length_b   1.000
_cell.length_c   1.000
_cell.angle_alpha   90.00
_cell.angle_beta   90.00
_cell.angle_gamma   90.00
#
_symmetry.space_group_name_H-M   'P 1'
#
loop_
_entity.id
_entity.type
_entity.pdbx_description
1 polymer ?
#
loop_
_entity_poly.entity_id
_entity_poly.type
_entity_poly.pdbx_seq_one_letter_code
_entity_poly.pdbx_strand_id
1 'polypeptide(L)'
;MDVAPSDLELSLVPECPVAPVLWGAWATIGLGLATGLVFFAAQTVVLFIYLAVKIASGPVPDLLAYLQSLSSNGLVVSLATVVSALAGIAFMILFVRVRGNKSFSGYLGLGKISWRLVITAVVVFIVAFGAILGLESMYSSLSHSASAGAANSSFMTDTYQTAGWLPLLWVAVVLFAPVFEEAFFRGFLFAGLERSRIGAVGTVLLTSLVWASLHLQYNLMGMATIVILGLVLGTVRFKTRSLWPTIMIHALWNATALVATAASLKS
;
A
#
# COMPACT_ATOMS: atom_id res chain seq x y z
N MET A 1 -7.75 29.40 -47.78
CA MET A 1 -7.02 29.75 -46.54
C MET A 1 -7.54 28.83 -45.48
N ASP A 2 -6.90 27.68 -45.37
CA ASP A 2 -7.23 26.69 -44.34
C ASP A 2 -6.50 27.06 -43.06
N VAL A 3 -7.25 27.43 -42.04
CA VAL A 3 -6.72 27.63 -40.67
C VAL A 3 -6.67 26.26 -40.04
N ALA A 4 -5.44 25.78 -39.80
CA ALA A 4 -5.21 24.57 -39.02
C ALA A 4 -5.75 24.75 -37.60
N PRO A 5 -6.34 23.69 -36.97
CA PRO A 5 -6.81 23.79 -35.60
C PRO A 5 -5.63 23.99 -34.65
N SER A 6 -5.79 24.95 -33.76
CA SER A 6 -4.79 25.47 -32.86
C SER A 6 -4.18 24.44 -31.93
N ASP A 7 -2.86 24.45 -31.86
CA ASP A 7 -1.99 23.70 -30.94
C ASP A 7 -2.18 24.06 -29.44
N LEU A 8 -3.35 24.55 -29.05
CA LEU A 8 -3.59 25.12 -27.72
C LEU A 8 -4.14 24.17 -26.67
N GLU A 9 -4.46 22.91 -27.03
CA GLU A 9 -5.09 21.97 -26.08
C GLU A 9 -4.17 20.89 -25.49
N LEU A 10 -2.89 20.83 -25.89
CA LEU A 10 -1.99 19.76 -25.40
C LEU A 10 -1.05 20.17 -24.27
N SER A 11 -1.11 21.39 -23.76
CA SER A 11 -0.13 21.90 -22.77
C SER A 11 -0.56 21.89 -21.30
N LEU A 12 -1.67 21.20 -20.94
CA LEU A 12 -2.21 21.26 -19.57
C LEU A 12 -1.69 20.17 -18.60
N VAL A 13 -0.90 19.23 -19.08
CA VAL A 13 -0.22 18.27 -18.21
C VAL A 13 1.26 18.62 -18.18
N PRO A 14 1.85 19.04 -17.04
CA PRO A 14 3.30 19.21 -16.98
C PRO A 14 3.91 17.85 -17.31
N GLU A 15 4.73 17.78 -18.37
CA GLU A 15 5.54 16.62 -18.70
C GLU A 15 6.45 16.32 -17.52
N CYS A 16 5.98 15.47 -16.61
CA CYS A 16 6.87 14.89 -15.62
C CYS A 16 7.83 13.99 -16.41
N PRO A 17 9.15 14.22 -16.33
CA PRO A 17 10.11 13.46 -17.13
C PRO A 17 9.90 11.98 -16.84
N VAL A 18 9.67 11.22 -17.90
CA VAL A 18 9.44 9.77 -17.80
C VAL A 18 10.68 9.14 -17.18
N ALA A 19 10.50 8.47 -16.04
CA ALA A 19 11.60 7.86 -15.33
C ALA A 19 12.44 6.96 -16.26
N PRO A 20 13.79 7.02 -16.17
CA PRO A 20 14.65 6.18 -17.00
C PRO A 20 14.38 4.71 -16.70
N VAL A 21 14.31 3.87 -17.74
CA VAL A 21 14.23 2.41 -17.55
C VAL A 21 15.59 1.90 -17.08
N LEU A 22 15.68 1.54 -15.82
CA LEU A 22 16.92 1.01 -15.24
C LEU A 22 17.09 -0.49 -15.52
N TRP A 23 15.97 -1.21 -15.57
CA TRP A 23 15.92 -2.67 -15.71
C TRP A 23 14.83 -3.11 -16.69
N GLY A 24 15.06 -4.24 -17.35
CA GLY A 24 13.98 -4.96 -18.02
C GLY A 24 13.02 -5.63 -17.03
N ALA A 25 11.87 -6.10 -17.54
CA ALA A 25 10.81 -6.69 -16.71
C ALA A 25 11.31 -7.83 -15.80
N TRP A 26 12.09 -8.76 -16.31
CA TRP A 26 12.60 -9.90 -15.54
C TRP A 26 13.52 -9.48 -14.39
N ALA A 27 14.39 -8.51 -14.62
CA ALA A 27 15.24 -7.98 -13.54
C ALA A 27 14.40 -7.24 -12.50
N THR A 28 13.38 -6.49 -12.93
CA THR A 28 12.43 -5.81 -12.02
C THR A 28 11.68 -6.82 -11.16
N ILE A 29 11.19 -7.93 -11.73
CA ILE A 29 10.53 -9.00 -10.99
C ILE A 29 11.52 -9.64 -10.00
N GLY A 30 12.72 -10.01 -10.44
CA GLY A 30 13.71 -10.63 -9.55
C GLY A 30 14.12 -9.73 -8.39
N LEU A 31 14.36 -8.44 -8.65
CA LEU A 31 14.68 -7.46 -7.60
C LEU A 31 13.46 -7.16 -6.72
N GLY A 32 12.25 -7.20 -7.28
CA GLY A 32 11.00 -7.10 -6.52
C GLY A 32 10.85 -8.26 -5.55
N LEU A 33 11.08 -9.50 -6.00
CA LEU A 33 11.07 -10.68 -5.13
C LEU A 33 12.14 -10.58 -4.03
N ALA A 34 13.35 -10.14 -4.37
CA ALA A 34 14.41 -9.92 -3.38
C ALA A 34 14.02 -8.86 -2.34
N THR A 35 13.37 -7.75 -2.77
CA THR A 35 12.85 -6.73 -1.84
C THR A 35 11.76 -7.30 -0.95
N GLY A 36 10.84 -8.11 -1.50
CA GLY A 36 9.83 -8.82 -0.73
C GLY A 36 10.43 -9.77 0.30
N LEU A 37 11.46 -10.53 -0.08
CA LEU A 37 12.17 -11.41 0.87
C LEU A 37 12.82 -10.62 2.00
N VAL A 38 13.47 -9.49 1.72
CA VAL A 38 14.05 -8.62 2.77
C VAL A 38 12.95 -8.07 3.68
N PHE A 39 11.82 -7.64 3.11
CA PHE A 39 10.67 -7.15 3.86
C PHE A 39 10.13 -8.22 4.83
N PHE A 40 9.85 -9.43 4.35
CA PHE A 40 9.34 -10.51 5.19
C PHE A 40 10.39 -11.03 6.18
N ALA A 41 11.67 -11.07 5.82
CA ALA A 41 12.75 -11.43 6.73
C ALA A 41 12.83 -10.42 7.89
N ALA A 42 12.69 -9.13 7.61
CA ALA A 42 12.68 -8.09 8.65
C ALA A 42 11.47 -8.24 9.59
N GLN A 43 10.28 -8.54 9.09
CA GLN A 43 9.11 -8.86 9.92
C GLN A 43 9.35 -10.07 10.81
N THR A 44 9.93 -11.13 10.24
CA THR A 44 10.24 -12.36 10.95
C THR A 44 11.24 -12.11 12.09
N VAL A 45 12.27 -11.28 11.86
CA VAL A 45 13.24 -10.89 12.90
C VAL A 45 12.54 -10.15 14.05
N VAL A 46 11.67 -9.19 13.74
CA VAL A 46 10.90 -8.48 14.78
C VAL A 46 10.05 -9.45 15.60
N LEU A 47 9.35 -10.37 14.91
CA LEU A 47 8.52 -11.38 15.57
C LEU A 47 9.35 -12.26 16.53
N PHE A 48 10.52 -12.75 16.06
CA PHE A 48 11.39 -13.57 16.92
C PHE A 48 11.97 -12.80 18.11
N ILE A 49 12.37 -11.55 17.92
CA ILE A 49 12.84 -10.70 19.02
C ILE A 49 11.72 -10.50 20.04
N TYR A 50 10.51 -10.16 19.58
CA TYR A 50 9.36 -9.97 20.46
C TYR A 50 9.03 -11.24 21.26
N LEU A 51 9.01 -12.40 20.58
CA LEU A 51 8.78 -13.69 21.21
C LEU A 51 9.86 -14.05 22.24
N ALA A 52 11.12 -13.84 21.89
CA ALA A 52 12.25 -14.09 22.80
C ALA A 52 12.16 -13.23 24.07
N VAL A 53 11.84 -11.95 23.94
CA VAL A 53 11.61 -11.05 25.09
C VAL A 53 10.44 -11.54 25.94
N LYS A 54 9.35 -11.98 25.30
CA LYS A 54 8.18 -12.48 26.03
C LYS A 54 8.50 -13.75 26.81
N ILE A 55 9.17 -14.71 26.20
CA ILE A 55 9.59 -15.98 26.87
C ILE A 55 10.56 -15.69 28.04
N ALA A 56 11.50 -14.75 27.85
CA ALA A 56 12.42 -14.34 28.91
C ALA A 56 11.71 -13.61 30.06
N SER A 57 10.55 -13.00 29.80
CA SER A 57 9.76 -12.29 30.85
C SER A 57 8.90 -13.20 31.68
N GLY A 58 8.70 -14.46 31.31
CA GLY A 58 7.92 -15.45 32.06
C GLY A 58 7.35 -16.57 31.17
N PRO A 59 6.69 -17.55 31.78
CA PRO A 59 6.14 -18.69 31.08
C PRO A 59 5.02 -18.26 30.12
N VAL A 60 4.95 -18.91 28.95
CA VAL A 60 3.85 -18.81 27.99
C VAL A 60 3.11 -20.16 28.01
N PRO A 61 2.00 -20.28 28.74
CA PRO A 61 1.35 -21.58 29.01
C PRO A 61 0.85 -22.28 27.74
N ASP A 62 0.31 -21.52 26.78
CA ASP A 62 -0.10 -22.01 25.47
C ASP A 62 0.65 -21.23 24.40
N LEU A 63 1.79 -21.78 24.00
CA LEU A 63 2.65 -21.17 22.98
C LEU A 63 1.96 -21.10 21.63
N LEU A 64 1.16 -22.11 21.26
CA LEU A 64 0.51 -22.14 19.94
C LEU A 64 -0.57 -21.06 19.83
N ALA A 65 -1.45 -20.96 20.81
CA ALA A 65 -2.46 -19.91 20.88
C ALA A 65 -1.82 -18.52 20.91
N TYR A 66 -0.72 -18.36 21.65
CA TYR A 66 0.03 -17.11 21.71
C TYR A 66 0.63 -16.74 20.34
N LEU A 67 1.28 -17.68 19.64
CA LEU A 67 1.82 -17.44 18.32
C LEU A 67 0.72 -17.03 17.31
N GLN A 68 -0.44 -17.66 17.37
CA GLN A 68 -1.59 -17.30 16.52
C GLN A 68 -2.05 -15.86 16.80
N SER A 69 -2.09 -15.45 18.06
CA SER A 69 -2.49 -14.09 18.45
C SER A 69 -1.51 -12.99 18.02
N LEU A 70 -0.24 -13.34 17.74
CA LEU A 70 0.77 -12.37 17.31
C LEU A 70 0.47 -11.78 15.92
N SER A 71 -0.26 -12.48 15.07
CA SER A 71 -0.61 -12.01 13.73
C SER A 71 -1.52 -10.77 13.74
N SER A 72 -2.31 -10.58 14.82
CA SER A 72 -3.16 -9.40 15.04
C SER A 72 -2.73 -8.57 16.25
N ASN A 73 -1.57 -8.85 16.84
CA ASN A 73 -1.06 -8.06 17.96
C ASN A 73 -0.54 -6.71 17.45
N GLY A 74 -1.20 -5.61 17.85
CA GLY A 74 -0.96 -4.29 17.33
C GLY A 74 0.44 -3.73 17.57
N LEU A 75 1.09 -4.09 18.69
CA LEU A 75 2.47 -3.70 18.94
C LEU A 75 3.42 -4.42 17.98
N VAL A 76 3.24 -5.73 17.80
CA VAL A 76 4.03 -6.54 16.85
C VAL A 76 3.83 -6.06 15.43
N VAL A 77 2.56 -5.88 15.01
CA VAL A 77 2.21 -5.36 13.68
C VAL A 77 2.87 -4.00 13.44
N SER A 78 2.79 -3.09 14.40
CA SER A 78 3.37 -1.75 14.27
C SER A 78 4.89 -1.78 14.12
N LEU A 79 5.59 -2.51 15.00
CA LEU A 79 7.05 -2.64 14.95
C LEU A 79 7.51 -3.34 13.68
N ALA A 80 6.85 -4.45 13.32
CA ALA A 80 7.16 -5.20 12.11
C ALA A 80 6.97 -4.35 10.86
N THR A 81 5.87 -3.59 10.76
CA THR A 81 5.59 -2.69 9.64
C THR A 81 6.66 -1.62 9.50
N VAL A 82 7.03 -0.93 10.59
CA VAL A 82 8.04 0.14 10.53
C VAL A 82 9.40 -0.42 10.11
N VAL A 83 9.85 -1.49 10.75
CA VAL A 83 11.18 -2.07 10.48
C VAL A 83 11.25 -2.64 9.06
N SER A 84 10.24 -3.38 8.63
CA SER A 84 10.22 -3.97 7.29
C SER A 84 10.07 -2.93 6.18
N ALA A 85 9.28 -1.88 6.40
CA ALA A 85 9.17 -0.76 5.45
C ALA A 85 10.51 -0.05 5.26
N LEU A 86 11.21 0.26 6.36
CA LEU A 86 12.55 0.86 6.30
C LEU A 86 13.56 -0.05 5.61
N ALA A 87 13.58 -1.35 5.93
CA ALA A 87 14.47 -2.32 5.30
C ALA A 87 14.20 -2.45 3.79
N GLY A 88 12.93 -2.56 3.39
CA GLY A 88 12.54 -2.66 1.98
C GLY A 88 12.86 -1.39 1.19
N ILE A 89 12.61 -0.21 1.75
CA ILE A 89 12.96 1.08 1.13
C ILE A 89 14.48 1.20 0.99
N ALA A 90 15.25 0.88 2.03
CA ALA A 90 16.71 0.92 1.97
C ALA A 90 17.26 -0.01 0.89
N PHE A 91 16.67 -1.20 0.75
CA PHE A 91 17.06 -2.18 -0.26
C PHE A 91 16.74 -1.69 -1.68
N MET A 92 15.55 -1.10 -1.90
CA MET A 92 15.21 -0.46 -3.19
C MET A 92 16.16 0.70 -3.52
N ILE A 93 16.51 1.53 -2.55
CA ILE A 93 17.49 2.62 -2.73
C ILE A 93 18.84 2.06 -3.17
N LEU A 94 19.31 0.99 -2.51
CA LEU A 94 20.57 0.33 -2.85
C LEU A 94 20.57 -0.09 -4.32
N PHE A 95 19.54 -0.78 -4.79
CA PHE A 95 19.49 -1.23 -6.19
C PHE A 95 19.51 -0.08 -7.18
N VAL A 96 18.70 0.94 -6.94
CA VAL A 96 18.63 2.10 -7.83
C VAL A 96 19.97 2.82 -7.90
N ARG A 97 20.69 2.93 -6.79
CA ARG A 97 22.04 3.53 -6.75
C ARG A 97 23.09 2.68 -7.42
N VAL A 98 23.12 1.37 -7.16
CA VAL A 98 24.09 0.44 -7.78
C VAL A 98 23.97 0.43 -9.30
N ARG A 99 22.76 0.62 -9.84
CA ARG A 99 22.54 0.71 -11.28
C ARG A 99 22.91 2.07 -11.90
N GLY A 100 23.49 2.97 -11.11
CA GLY A 100 23.97 4.27 -11.58
C GLY A 100 22.92 5.37 -11.69
N ASN A 101 21.70 5.15 -11.21
CA ASN A 101 20.73 6.23 -11.10
C ASN A 101 20.93 6.99 -9.77
N LYS A 102 21.29 8.28 -9.90
CA LYS A 102 21.56 9.13 -8.74
C LYS A 102 20.26 9.61 -8.05
N SER A 103 19.08 9.47 -8.68
CA SER A 103 17.82 9.99 -8.16
C SER A 103 16.80 8.87 -7.93
N PHE A 104 16.80 8.29 -6.73
CA PHE A 104 15.75 7.36 -6.30
C PHE A 104 14.35 7.99 -6.35
N SER A 105 14.23 9.24 -5.90
CA SER A 105 12.97 9.99 -5.94
C SER A 105 12.47 10.20 -7.37
N GLY A 106 13.38 10.53 -8.30
CA GLY A 106 13.03 10.64 -9.73
C GLY A 106 12.59 9.32 -10.33
N TYR A 107 13.25 8.20 -9.99
CA TYR A 107 12.88 6.86 -10.45
C TYR A 107 11.48 6.46 -9.99
N LEU A 108 11.11 6.75 -8.75
CA LEU A 108 9.79 6.44 -8.20
C LEU A 108 8.69 7.45 -8.62
N GLY A 109 9.05 8.58 -9.21
CA GLY A 109 8.07 9.64 -9.50
C GLY A 109 7.71 10.48 -8.27
N LEU A 110 8.64 10.63 -7.31
CA LEU A 110 8.54 11.52 -6.15
C LEU A 110 9.07 12.92 -6.52
N GLY A 111 8.48 13.53 -7.52
CA GLY A 111 8.76 14.91 -7.90
C GLY A 111 8.17 15.92 -6.91
N LYS A 112 8.15 17.21 -7.30
CA LYS A 112 7.54 18.26 -6.47
C LYS A 112 6.04 18.01 -6.27
N ILE A 113 5.58 18.18 -5.05
CA ILE A 113 4.15 18.14 -4.74
C ILE A 113 3.52 19.44 -5.26
N SER A 114 2.46 19.30 -6.07
CA SER A 114 1.65 20.44 -6.50
C SER A 114 0.27 20.37 -5.85
N TRP A 115 -0.37 21.53 -5.69
CA TRP A 115 -1.75 21.58 -5.16
C TRP A 115 -2.74 20.78 -6.01
N ARG A 116 -2.49 20.68 -7.32
CA ARG A 116 -3.30 19.85 -8.23
C ARG A 116 -3.23 18.36 -7.87
N LEU A 117 -2.05 17.85 -7.52
CA LEU A 117 -1.89 16.47 -7.07
C LEU A 117 -2.61 16.21 -5.74
N VAL A 118 -2.59 17.19 -4.84
CA VAL A 118 -3.33 17.08 -3.56
C VAL A 118 -4.83 17.05 -3.81
N ILE A 119 -5.36 17.96 -4.64
CA ILE A 119 -6.79 17.95 -5.00
C ILE A 119 -7.15 16.64 -5.71
N THR A 120 -6.34 16.18 -6.65
CA THR A 120 -6.57 14.88 -7.33
C THR A 120 -6.65 13.76 -6.29
N ALA A 121 -5.74 13.70 -5.33
CA ALA A 121 -5.77 12.69 -4.28
C ALA A 121 -7.07 12.75 -3.46
N VAL A 122 -7.46 13.93 -3.00
CA VAL A 122 -8.67 14.12 -2.19
C VAL A 122 -9.94 13.74 -2.98
N VAL A 123 -10.07 14.24 -4.21
CA VAL A 123 -11.25 13.96 -5.06
C VAL A 123 -11.35 12.46 -5.37
N VAL A 124 -10.24 11.85 -5.81
CA VAL A 124 -10.23 10.42 -6.12
C VAL A 124 -10.51 9.58 -4.87
N PHE A 125 -9.95 9.96 -3.71
CA PHE A 125 -10.27 9.30 -2.44
C PHE A 125 -11.77 9.35 -2.14
N ILE A 126 -12.39 10.53 -2.18
CA ILE A 126 -13.82 10.69 -1.88
C ILE A 126 -14.68 9.85 -2.82
N VAL A 127 -14.40 9.89 -4.13
CA VAL A 127 -15.15 9.14 -5.14
C VAL A 127 -14.96 7.62 -4.96
N ALA A 128 -13.72 7.17 -4.81
CA ALA A 128 -13.43 5.74 -4.63
C ALA A 128 -14.00 5.21 -3.33
N PHE A 129 -13.85 5.95 -2.22
CA PHE A 129 -14.39 5.60 -0.92
C PHE A 129 -15.92 5.49 -0.95
N GLY A 130 -16.60 6.49 -1.50
CA GLY A 130 -18.07 6.46 -1.64
C GLY A 130 -18.55 5.32 -2.54
N ALA A 131 -17.86 5.05 -3.65
CA ALA A 131 -18.20 3.95 -4.55
C ALA A 131 -18.03 2.58 -3.87
N ILE A 132 -16.94 2.38 -3.14
CA ILE A 132 -16.67 1.12 -2.43
C ILE A 132 -17.69 0.91 -1.30
N LEU A 133 -17.97 1.94 -0.50
CA LEU A 133 -19.02 1.86 0.53
C LEU A 133 -20.40 1.53 -0.08
N GLY A 134 -20.72 2.10 -1.24
CA GLY A 134 -21.95 1.78 -1.97
C GLY A 134 -22.00 0.33 -2.42
N LEU A 135 -20.90 -0.22 -2.93
CA LEU A 135 -20.79 -1.62 -3.33
C LEU A 135 -20.90 -2.57 -2.13
N GLU A 136 -20.26 -2.27 -1.01
CA GLU A 136 -20.34 -3.06 0.23
C GLU A 136 -21.77 -3.05 0.79
N SER A 137 -22.42 -1.88 0.81
CA SER A 137 -23.82 -1.76 1.24
C SER A 137 -24.78 -2.55 0.34
N MET A 138 -24.60 -2.46 -0.97
CA MET A 138 -25.39 -3.23 -1.93
C MET A 138 -25.20 -4.74 -1.74
N TYR A 139 -23.95 -5.18 -1.59
CA TYR A 139 -23.65 -6.60 -1.33
C TYR A 139 -24.29 -7.08 -0.03
N SER A 140 -24.18 -6.31 1.05
CA SER A 140 -24.79 -6.64 2.34
C SER A 140 -26.31 -6.77 2.24
N SER A 141 -26.96 -5.87 1.49
CA SER A 141 -28.40 -5.91 1.26
C SER A 141 -28.85 -7.12 0.46
N LEU A 142 -28.08 -7.52 -0.56
CA LEU A 142 -28.39 -8.67 -1.42
C LEU A 142 -28.09 -10.01 -0.76
N SER A 143 -27.01 -10.08 0.01
CA SER A 143 -26.57 -11.35 0.65
C SER A 143 -27.32 -11.64 1.96
N HIS A 144 -28.15 -10.74 2.46
CA HIS A 144 -28.81 -10.82 3.78
C HIS A 144 -27.80 -11.12 4.91
N SER A 145 -26.52 -10.81 4.67
CA SER A 145 -25.43 -11.09 5.58
C SER A 145 -24.97 -9.79 6.23
N ALA A 146 -25.30 -9.61 7.51
CA ALA A 146 -24.77 -8.51 8.32
C ALA A 146 -23.24 -8.53 8.45
N SER A 147 -22.57 -9.57 7.94
CA SER A 147 -21.16 -9.88 8.21
C SER A 147 -20.16 -9.36 7.17
N ALA A 148 -20.57 -8.73 6.06
CA ALA A 148 -19.62 -8.29 5.04
C ALA A 148 -18.63 -7.23 5.58
N GLY A 149 -19.08 -6.32 6.45
CA GLY A 149 -18.22 -5.34 7.14
C GLY A 149 -17.58 -5.90 8.43
N ALA A 150 -18.25 -6.83 9.12
CA ALA A 150 -17.81 -7.35 10.41
C ALA A 150 -16.56 -8.25 10.32
N ALA A 151 -16.39 -9.01 9.23
CA ALA A 151 -15.24 -9.89 9.06
C ALA A 151 -13.93 -9.14 8.78
N ASN A 152 -14.01 -7.91 8.25
CA ASN A 152 -12.84 -7.04 8.11
C ASN A 152 -12.46 -6.34 9.43
N SER A 153 -13.39 -6.31 10.39
CA SER A 153 -13.19 -5.57 11.64
C SER A 153 -12.38 -6.33 12.69
N SER A 154 -12.37 -7.68 12.69
CA SER A 154 -11.70 -8.46 13.74
C SER A 154 -10.19 -8.20 13.79
N PHE A 155 -9.50 -8.33 12.64
CA PHE A 155 -8.05 -8.07 12.58
C PHE A 155 -7.72 -6.63 13.02
N MET A 156 -8.45 -5.64 12.51
CA MET A 156 -8.22 -4.22 12.85
C MET A 156 -8.59 -3.93 14.30
N THR A 157 -9.66 -4.54 14.81
CA THR A 157 -10.09 -4.42 16.21
C THR A 157 -9.03 -4.97 17.15
N ASP A 158 -8.57 -6.20 16.94
CA ASP A 158 -7.52 -6.83 17.74
C ASP A 158 -6.23 -6.02 17.69
N THR A 159 -5.84 -5.58 16.49
CA THR A 159 -4.64 -4.75 16.27
C THR A 159 -4.74 -3.43 17.04
N TYR A 160 -5.90 -2.78 17.01
CA TYR A 160 -6.11 -1.53 17.73
C TYR A 160 -6.06 -1.70 19.24
N GLN A 161 -6.74 -2.73 19.77
CA GLN A 161 -6.81 -3.01 21.21
C GLN A 161 -5.47 -3.45 21.81
N THR A 162 -4.65 -4.15 21.03
CA THR A 162 -3.36 -4.69 21.47
C THR A 162 -2.15 -3.82 21.08
N ALA A 163 -2.39 -2.62 20.56
CA ALA A 163 -1.32 -1.74 20.06
C ALA A 163 -0.31 -1.30 21.14
N GLY A 164 -0.72 -1.29 22.42
CA GLY A 164 0.10 -0.83 23.53
C GLY A 164 0.40 0.69 23.49
N TRP A 165 0.85 1.18 22.33
CA TRP A 165 1.08 2.61 22.06
C TRP A 165 0.45 3.02 20.74
N LEU A 166 -0.75 3.58 20.79
CA LEU A 166 -1.55 3.97 19.63
C LEU A 166 -0.82 4.88 18.63
N PRO A 167 -0.03 5.90 19.03
CA PRO A 167 0.71 6.72 18.06
C PRO A 167 1.63 5.90 17.15
N LEU A 168 2.26 4.83 17.66
CA LEU A 168 3.09 3.95 16.84
C LEU A 168 2.25 3.19 15.80
N LEU A 169 1.07 2.68 16.20
CA LEU A 169 0.14 2.04 15.27
C LEU A 169 -0.29 2.99 14.15
N TRP A 170 -0.67 4.23 14.50
CA TRP A 170 -1.06 5.23 13.52
C TRP A 170 0.07 5.55 12.54
N VAL A 171 1.28 5.76 13.04
CA VAL A 171 2.44 6.02 12.20
C VAL A 171 2.78 4.82 11.32
N ALA A 172 2.71 3.60 11.85
CA ALA A 172 2.96 2.39 11.09
C ALA A 172 1.94 2.20 9.95
N VAL A 173 0.65 2.28 10.27
CA VAL A 173 -0.44 1.95 9.33
C VAL A 173 -0.75 3.09 8.35
N VAL A 174 -0.67 4.35 8.80
CA VAL A 174 -1.04 5.51 7.97
C VAL A 174 0.14 6.08 7.20
N LEU A 175 1.37 5.88 7.67
CA LEU A 175 2.55 6.43 7.02
C LEU A 175 3.47 5.34 6.44
N PHE A 176 4.03 4.47 7.28
CA PHE A 176 5.07 3.53 6.85
C PHE A 176 4.56 2.48 5.86
N ALA A 177 3.40 1.89 6.13
CA ALA A 177 2.80 0.91 5.22
C ALA A 177 2.49 1.52 3.85
N PRO A 178 1.70 2.63 3.73
CA PRO A 178 1.44 3.25 2.43
C PRO A 178 2.69 3.72 1.70
N VAL A 179 3.66 4.31 2.40
CA VAL A 179 4.88 4.79 1.75
C VAL A 179 5.69 3.63 1.16
N PHE A 180 5.86 2.53 1.91
CA PHE A 180 6.58 1.37 1.39
C PHE A 180 5.80 0.68 0.25
N GLU A 181 4.51 0.43 0.45
CA GLU A 181 3.71 -0.32 -0.51
C GLU A 181 3.55 0.44 -1.83
N GLU A 182 3.29 1.74 -1.78
CA GLU A 182 3.21 2.55 -3.00
C GLU A 182 4.59 2.69 -3.66
N ALA A 183 5.68 2.88 -2.88
CA ALA A 183 7.03 2.90 -3.43
C ALA A 183 7.39 1.58 -4.12
N PHE A 184 6.96 0.46 -3.56
CA PHE A 184 7.22 -0.87 -4.12
C PHE A 184 6.33 -1.17 -5.34
N PHE A 185 4.99 -1.09 -5.20
CA PHE A 185 4.06 -1.49 -6.25
C PHE A 185 3.92 -0.45 -7.36
N ARG A 186 3.66 0.83 -6.99
CA ARG A 186 3.39 1.93 -7.94
C ARG A 186 4.65 2.71 -8.31
N GLY A 187 5.70 2.60 -7.50
CA GLY A 187 7.02 3.12 -7.81
C GLY A 187 7.87 2.10 -8.57
N PHE A 188 8.47 1.18 -7.84
CA PHE A 188 9.52 0.29 -8.32
C PHE A 188 9.04 -0.72 -9.38
N LEU A 189 8.02 -1.53 -9.05
CA LEU A 189 7.49 -2.52 -9.99
C LEU A 189 6.86 -1.86 -11.21
N PHE A 190 6.08 -0.80 -11.00
CA PHE A 190 5.41 -0.08 -12.08
C PHE A 190 6.41 0.48 -13.09
N ALA A 191 7.46 1.18 -12.63
CA ALA A 191 8.46 1.78 -13.51
C ALA A 191 9.18 0.74 -14.39
N GLY A 192 9.40 -0.48 -13.89
CA GLY A 192 10.07 -1.54 -14.64
C GLY A 192 9.15 -2.35 -15.55
N LEU A 193 7.85 -2.43 -15.25
CA LEU A 193 6.90 -3.28 -15.98
C LEU A 193 6.08 -2.54 -17.02
N GLU A 194 5.74 -1.25 -16.82
CA GLU A 194 4.84 -0.51 -17.71
C GLU A 194 5.31 -0.44 -19.17
N ARG A 195 6.63 -0.54 -19.40
CA ARG A 195 7.24 -0.53 -20.75
C ARG A 195 7.53 -1.93 -21.29
N SER A 196 7.18 -2.96 -20.55
CA SER A 196 7.29 -4.34 -21.01
C SER A 196 6.11 -4.72 -21.93
N ARG A 197 6.08 -5.99 -22.37
CA ARG A 197 4.99 -6.50 -23.22
C ARG A 197 3.61 -6.44 -22.56
N ILE A 198 3.52 -6.42 -21.23
CA ILE A 198 2.22 -6.31 -20.55
C ILE A 198 1.66 -4.88 -20.56
N GLY A 199 2.51 -3.88 -20.84
CA GLY A 199 2.11 -2.48 -20.91
C GLY A 199 1.60 -1.90 -19.59
N ALA A 200 1.12 -0.66 -19.64
CA ALA A 200 0.63 0.01 -18.43
C ALA A 200 -0.61 -0.65 -17.83
N VAL A 201 -1.57 -1.08 -18.66
CA VAL A 201 -2.80 -1.74 -18.21
C VAL A 201 -2.48 -3.07 -17.51
N GLY A 202 -1.66 -3.91 -18.16
CA GLY A 202 -1.23 -5.18 -17.54
C GLY A 202 -0.45 -4.97 -16.25
N THR A 203 0.35 -3.90 -16.17
CA THR A 203 1.08 -3.54 -14.94
C THR A 203 0.13 -3.13 -13.82
N VAL A 204 -0.89 -2.30 -14.11
CA VAL A 204 -1.91 -1.93 -13.12
C VAL A 204 -2.64 -3.16 -12.62
N LEU A 205 -3.12 -4.03 -13.51
CA LEU A 205 -3.82 -5.27 -13.14
C LEU A 205 -2.92 -6.18 -12.28
N LEU A 206 -1.73 -6.49 -12.77
CA LEU A 206 -0.80 -7.39 -12.08
C LEU A 206 -0.44 -6.90 -10.68
N THR A 207 -0.01 -5.63 -10.56
CA THR A 207 0.40 -5.07 -9.26
C THR A 207 -0.76 -4.97 -8.29
N SER A 208 -1.99 -4.72 -8.76
CA SER A 208 -3.19 -4.68 -7.90
C SER A 208 -3.57 -6.06 -7.39
N LEU A 209 -3.54 -7.08 -8.24
CA LEU A 209 -3.84 -8.46 -7.86
C LEU A 209 -2.80 -9.02 -6.90
N VAL A 210 -1.50 -8.81 -7.18
CA VAL A 210 -0.42 -9.24 -6.29
C VAL A 210 -0.53 -8.53 -4.94
N TRP A 211 -0.80 -7.22 -4.93
CA TRP A 211 -0.97 -6.46 -3.69
C TRP A 211 -2.14 -6.99 -2.85
N ALA A 212 -3.29 -7.24 -3.48
CA ALA A 212 -4.44 -7.80 -2.78
C ALA A 212 -4.16 -9.21 -2.24
N SER A 213 -3.43 -10.05 -2.99
CA SER A 213 -3.10 -11.42 -2.56
C SER A 213 -2.18 -11.46 -1.33
N LEU A 214 -1.53 -10.38 -0.97
CA LEU A 214 -0.73 -10.28 0.27
C LEU A 214 -1.57 -9.89 1.49
N HIS A 215 -2.86 -9.61 1.32
CA HIS A 215 -3.76 -9.18 2.39
C HIS A 215 -4.67 -10.33 2.86
N LEU A 216 -4.07 -11.49 3.14
CA LEU A 216 -4.78 -12.73 3.54
C LEU A 216 -5.52 -12.64 4.87
N GLN A 217 -5.26 -11.59 5.66
CA GLN A 217 -5.98 -11.30 6.90
C GLN A 217 -7.42 -10.82 6.67
N TYR A 218 -7.79 -10.46 5.43
CA TYR A 218 -9.13 -10.04 5.06
C TYR A 218 -9.91 -11.17 4.39
N ASN A 219 -11.24 -11.11 4.52
CA ASN A 219 -12.14 -11.99 3.79
C ASN A 219 -12.19 -11.63 2.29
N LEU A 220 -12.93 -12.44 1.51
CA LEU A 220 -13.03 -12.24 0.06
C LEU A 220 -13.55 -10.85 -0.34
N MET A 221 -14.50 -10.27 0.42
CA MET A 221 -15.01 -8.92 0.14
C MET A 221 -13.95 -7.86 0.42
N GLY A 222 -13.23 -7.97 1.53
CA GLY A 222 -12.11 -7.08 1.82
C GLY A 222 -10.98 -7.19 0.80
N MET A 223 -10.67 -8.40 0.32
CA MET A 223 -9.72 -8.59 -0.77
C MET A 223 -10.20 -7.95 -2.08
N ALA A 224 -11.51 -8.06 -2.41
CA ALA A 224 -12.09 -7.38 -3.56
C ALA A 224 -11.99 -5.86 -3.44
N THR A 225 -12.26 -5.31 -2.27
CA THR A 225 -12.07 -3.88 -1.95
C THR A 225 -10.61 -3.46 -2.20
N ILE A 226 -9.64 -4.26 -1.76
CA ILE A 226 -8.21 -3.98 -1.97
C ILE A 226 -7.84 -4.07 -3.46
N VAL A 227 -8.39 -5.01 -4.23
CA VAL A 227 -8.20 -5.05 -5.68
C VAL A 227 -8.71 -3.77 -6.33
N ILE A 228 -9.94 -3.33 -6.00
CA ILE A 228 -10.53 -2.11 -6.55
C ILE A 228 -9.67 -0.88 -6.19
N LEU A 229 -9.28 -0.75 -4.93
CA LEU A 229 -8.38 0.30 -4.49
C LEU A 229 -7.05 0.24 -5.24
N GLY A 230 -6.50 -0.96 -5.43
CA GLY A 230 -5.29 -1.20 -6.19
C GLY A 230 -5.36 -0.70 -7.63
N LEU A 231 -6.48 -0.96 -8.31
CA LEU A 231 -6.74 -0.49 -9.67
C LEU A 231 -6.85 1.03 -9.73
N VAL A 232 -7.51 1.65 -8.73
CA VAL A 232 -7.58 3.11 -8.60
C VAL A 232 -6.19 3.71 -8.45
N LEU A 233 -5.40 3.22 -7.49
CA LEU A 233 -4.05 3.70 -7.21
C LEU A 233 -3.12 3.53 -8.43
N GLY A 234 -3.16 2.36 -9.08
CA GLY A 234 -2.38 2.11 -10.30
C GLY A 234 -2.77 3.04 -11.45
N THR A 235 -4.07 3.31 -11.62
CA THR A 235 -4.58 4.25 -12.63
C THR A 235 -4.15 5.69 -12.34
N VAL A 236 -4.25 6.11 -11.07
CA VAL A 236 -3.77 7.43 -10.63
C VAL A 236 -2.28 7.57 -10.89
N ARG A 237 -1.47 6.55 -10.54
CA ARG A 237 -0.03 6.54 -10.84
C ARG A 237 0.26 6.69 -12.33
N PHE A 238 -0.45 5.94 -13.16
CA PHE A 238 -0.30 6.01 -14.61
C PHE A 238 -0.66 7.39 -15.17
N LYS A 239 -1.78 7.96 -14.75
CA LYS A 239 -2.27 9.25 -15.24
C LYS A 239 -1.46 10.44 -14.75
N THR A 240 -1.07 10.45 -13.49
CA THR A 240 -0.36 11.59 -12.87
C THR A 240 1.15 11.52 -13.00
N ARG A 241 1.69 10.35 -13.34
CA ARG A 241 3.14 10.06 -13.33
C ARG A 241 3.82 10.36 -11.98
N SER A 242 3.05 10.62 -10.95
CA SER A 242 3.50 10.94 -9.60
C SER A 242 3.10 9.85 -8.61
N LEU A 243 3.96 9.59 -7.63
CA LEU A 243 3.69 8.65 -6.54
C LEU A 243 2.94 9.34 -5.37
N TRP A 244 3.01 10.67 -5.27
CA TRP A 244 2.41 11.41 -4.15
C TRP A 244 0.90 11.20 -4.00
N PRO A 245 0.08 11.32 -5.07
CA PRO A 245 -1.36 11.13 -4.90
C PRO A 245 -1.73 9.69 -4.51
N THR A 246 -0.96 8.67 -4.93
CA THR A 246 -1.25 7.29 -4.54
C THR A 246 -0.95 7.08 -3.05
N ILE A 247 0.18 7.59 -2.56
CA ILE A 247 0.52 7.56 -1.12
C ILE A 247 -0.57 8.28 -0.30
N MET A 248 -1.02 9.46 -0.75
CA MET A 248 -2.05 10.23 -0.04
C MET A 248 -3.39 9.50 0.01
N ILE A 249 -3.86 8.93 -1.12
CA ILE A 249 -5.12 8.18 -1.17
C ILE A 249 -5.05 6.96 -0.25
N HIS A 250 -3.96 6.21 -0.31
CA HIS A 250 -3.77 5.02 0.52
C HIS A 250 -3.67 5.38 2.01
N ALA A 251 -2.93 6.42 2.37
CA ALA A 251 -2.84 6.91 3.74
C ALA A 251 -4.21 7.37 4.28
N LEU A 252 -5.00 8.08 3.48
CA LEU A 252 -6.37 8.48 3.84
C LEU A 252 -7.27 7.26 4.03
N TRP A 253 -7.15 6.25 3.17
CA TRP A 253 -7.89 5.00 3.29
C TRP A 253 -7.60 4.30 4.62
N ASN A 254 -6.32 4.11 4.95
CA ASN A 254 -5.90 3.48 6.19
C ASN A 254 -6.28 4.31 7.42
N ALA A 255 -6.15 5.64 7.35
CA ALA A 255 -6.59 6.53 8.43
C ALA A 255 -8.10 6.40 8.69
N THR A 256 -8.90 6.35 7.63
CA THR A 256 -10.36 6.18 7.75
C THR A 256 -10.72 4.83 8.38
N ALA A 257 -10.02 3.74 8.00
CA ALA A 257 -10.20 2.43 8.60
C ALA A 257 -9.89 2.44 10.11
N LEU A 258 -8.78 3.07 10.52
CA LEU A 258 -8.42 3.21 11.95
C LEU A 258 -9.44 4.07 12.72
N VAL A 259 -9.95 5.16 12.12
CA VAL A 259 -11.01 6.00 12.75
C VAL A 259 -12.28 5.19 12.93
N ALA A 260 -12.70 4.43 11.91
CA ALA A 260 -13.88 3.59 11.98
C ALA A 260 -13.75 2.51 13.07
N THR A 261 -12.58 1.86 13.15
CA THR A 261 -12.27 0.88 14.20
C THR A 261 -12.33 1.53 15.60
N ALA A 262 -11.71 2.70 15.76
CA ALA A 262 -11.74 3.43 17.04
C ALA A 262 -13.16 3.85 17.46
N ALA A 263 -14.01 4.20 16.50
CA ALA A 263 -15.40 4.57 16.75
C ALA A 263 -16.25 3.36 17.16
N SER A 264 -16.08 2.20 16.49
CA SER A 264 -16.81 0.97 16.80
C SER A 264 -16.47 0.39 18.18
N LEU A 265 -15.29 0.68 18.72
CA LEU A 265 -14.89 0.25 20.06
C LEU A 265 -15.50 1.12 21.19
N LYS A 266 -16.12 2.24 20.85
CA LYS A 266 -16.75 3.16 21.82
C LYS A 266 -18.27 3.02 21.85
N SER A 267 -18.85 2.35 20.84
CA SER A 267 -20.30 2.05 20.75
C SER A 267 -20.64 0.75 21.45
#